data_7c91cab98698ba3917843c5f20bd88ce
#
_entry.id   7c91cab98698ba3917843c5f20bd88ce
#
_cell.length_a   1.000
_cell.length_b   1.000
_cell.length_c   1.000
_cell.angle_alpha   90.00
_cell.angle_beta   90.00
_cell.angle_gamma   90.00
#
_symmetry.space_group_name_H-M   'P 1'
#
loop_
_entity.id
_entity.type
_entity.pdbx_description
1 polymer ?
#
loop_
_entity_poly.entity_id
_entity_poly.type
_entity_poly.pdbx_seq_one_letter_code
_entity_poly.pdbx_strand_id
1 'polypeptide(L)'
;MVINILLYTITYILLGENMIINYLKSFALTILIIFGGAIITTLLEYFTNNTQVLINILKIITILLSIFIPTFILGKKSERKGYLEGLKYGAILIVLSLILNIIFKTKFSFDIIIYFVIMLVSAMLGSMMGINFKKNK
;
A
#
# COMPACT_ATOMS: atom_id res chain seq x y z
N MET A 1 -4.20 -23.66 26.35
CA MET A 1 -3.14 -23.84 25.39
C MET A 1 -3.25 -22.90 24.21
N VAL A 2 -4.38 -22.86 23.52
CA VAL A 2 -4.62 -21.91 22.41
C VAL A 2 -4.57 -20.47 22.90
N ILE A 3 -5.16 -20.21 24.06
CA ILE A 3 -5.18 -18.85 24.65
C ILE A 3 -3.76 -18.37 24.94
N ASN A 4 -2.90 -19.25 25.45
CA ASN A 4 -1.51 -18.91 25.75
C ASN A 4 -0.73 -18.59 24.48
N ILE A 5 -0.96 -19.34 23.41
CA ILE A 5 -0.33 -19.09 22.12
C ILE A 5 -0.78 -17.72 21.57
N LEU A 6 -2.08 -17.42 21.66
CA LEU A 6 -2.62 -16.14 21.21
C LEU A 6 -2.04 -14.98 22.02
N LEU A 7 -1.99 -15.12 23.35
CA LEU A 7 -1.41 -14.11 24.23
C LEU A 7 0.06 -13.88 23.92
N TYR A 8 0.81 -14.96 23.72
CA TYR A 8 2.23 -14.87 23.36
C TYR A 8 2.42 -14.15 22.03
N THR A 9 1.61 -14.51 21.05
CA THR A 9 1.66 -13.89 19.71
C THR A 9 1.33 -12.39 19.81
N ILE A 10 0.29 -12.03 20.55
CA ILE A 10 -0.11 -10.64 20.74
C ILE A 10 1.00 -9.86 21.46
N THR A 11 1.57 -10.45 22.53
CA THR A 11 2.66 -9.82 23.27
C THR A 11 3.89 -9.63 22.38
N TYR A 12 4.22 -10.66 21.58
CA TYR A 12 5.33 -10.58 20.65
C TYR A 12 5.11 -9.46 19.60
N ILE A 13 3.91 -9.37 19.07
CA ILE A 13 3.54 -8.32 18.12
C ILE A 13 3.67 -6.94 18.76
N LEU A 14 3.15 -6.79 19.99
CA LEU A 14 3.19 -5.50 20.68
C LEU A 14 4.60 -5.09 21.10
N LEU A 15 5.40 -6.05 21.56
CA LEU A 15 6.76 -5.77 22.04
C LEU A 15 7.79 -5.83 20.90
N GLY A 16 7.60 -6.75 19.98
CA GLY A 16 8.50 -6.93 18.85
C GLY A 16 8.40 -5.82 17.85
N GLU A 17 7.52 -5.02 17.96
CA GLU A 17 7.20 -4.32 17.26
C GLU A 17 6.54 -3.31 16.80
N ASN A 18 7.04 -2.32 17.02
CA ASN A 18 6.81 -1.05 16.33
C ASN A 18 6.67 -1.22 14.80
N MET A 19 7.38 -2.20 14.25
CA MET A 19 7.29 -2.49 12.80
C MET A 19 5.89 -2.95 12.39
N ILE A 20 5.32 -3.90 13.11
CA ILE A 20 3.98 -4.42 12.76
C ILE A 20 2.93 -3.33 12.92
N ILE A 21 3.03 -2.54 13.98
CA ILE A 21 2.13 -1.40 14.19
C ILE A 21 2.27 -0.40 13.05
N ASN A 22 3.51 -0.15 12.60
CA ASN A 22 3.77 0.76 11.48
C ASN A 22 3.17 0.24 10.18
N TYR A 23 3.26 -1.07 9.93
CA TYR A 23 2.62 -1.70 8.77
C TYR A 23 1.11 -1.56 8.81
N LEU A 24 0.50 -1.77 9.97
CA LEU A 24 -0.94 -1.62 10.14
C LEU A 24 -1.39 -0.18 9.90
N LYS A 25 -0.65 0.79 10.43
CA LYS A 25 -0.94 2.20 10.21
C LYS A 25 -0.79 2.58 8.74
N SER A 26 0.25 2.06 8.08
CA SER A 26 0.46 2.30 6.66
C SER A 26 -0.66 1.70 5.83
N PHE A 27 -1.11 0.50 6.19
CA PHE A 27 -2.22 -0.16 5.51
C PHE A 27 -3.51 0.64 5.65
N ALA A 28 -3.79 1.14 6.85
CA ALA A 28 -4.96 1.98 7.10
C ALA A 28 -4.90 3.26 6.26
N LEU A 29 -3.73 3.87 6.19
CA LEU A 29 -3.51 5.07 5.39
C LEU A 29 -3.73 4.79 3.90
N THR A 30 -3.23 3.65 3.42
CA THR A 30 -3.44 3.23 2.03
C THR A 30 -4.93 3.12 1.71
N ILE A 31 -5.69 2.44 2.57
CA ILE A 31 -7.12 2.29 2.39
C ILE A 31 -7.81 3.65 2.36
N LEU A 32 -7.43 4.54 3.28
CA LEU A 32 -8.02 5.86 3.39
C LEU A 32 -7.77 6.69 2.13
N ILE A 33 -6.55 6.65 1.60
CA ILE A 33 -6.20 7.37 0.38
C ILE A 33 -6.94 6.81 -0.82
N ILE A 34 -7.06 5.48 -0.92
CA ILE A 34 -7.81 4.84 -2.01
C ILE A 34 -9.27 5.26 -1.98
N PHE A 35 -9.90 5.26 -0.80
CA PHE A 35 -11.30 5.70 -0.67
C PHE A 35 -11.46 7.17 -1.06
N GLY A 36 -10.58 8.03 -0.55
CA GLY A 36 -10.62 9.46 -0.89
C GLY A 36 -10.44 9.69 -2.38
N GLY A 37 -9.45 9.02 -2.97
CA GLY A 37 -9.20 9.12 -4.41
C GLY A 37 -10.36 8.59 -5.24
N ALA A 38 -10.97 7.50 -4.81
CA ALA A 38 -12.12 6.93 -5.51
C ALA A 38 -13.30 7.90 -5.50
N ILE A 39 -13.55 8.53 -4.35
CA ILE A 39 -14.63 9.53 -4.24
C ILE A 39 -14.35 10.71 -5.18
N ILE A 40 -13.12 11.23 -5.15
CA ILE A 40 -12.73 12.36 -6.00
C ILE A 40 -12.86 11.99 -7.48
N THR A 41 -12.37 10.83 -7.87
CA THR A 41 -12.42 10.37 -9.25
C THR A 41 -13.87 10.21 -9.72
N THR A 42 -14.71 9.63 -8.88
CA THR A 42 -16.13 9.43 -9.19
C THR A 42 -16.85 10.77 -9.37
N LEU A 43 -16.56 11.73 -8.48
CA LEU A 43 -17.15 13.06 -8.59
C LEU A 43 -16.73 13.76 -9.87
N LEU A 44 -15.44 13.68 -10.22
CA LEU A 44 -14.94 14.28 -11.45
C LEU A 44 -15.55 13.64 -12.68
N GLU A 45 -15.70 12.32 -12.66
CA GLU A 45 -16.34 11.59 -13.75
C GLU A 45 -17.79 12.02 -13.93
N TYR A 46 -18.49 12.23 -12.83
CA TYR A 46 -19.89 12.64 -12.85
C TYR A 46 -20.08 14.08 -13.35
N PHE A 47 -19.22 15.00 -12.89
CA PHE A 47 -19.40 16.43 -13.17
C PHE A 47 -18.81 16.91 -14.47
N THR A 48 -17.79 16.22 -15.00
CA THR A 48 -17.00 16.81 -16.10
C THR A 48 -17.09 16.07 -17.43
N ASN A 49 -17.87 15.02 -17.57
CA ASN A 49 -17.96 14.24 -18.83
C ASN A 49 -16.61 14.06 -19.50
N ASN A 50 -15.56 13.85 -18.72
CA ASN A 50 -14.20 13.77 -19.25
C ASN A 50 -13.97 12.49 -20.02
N THR A 51 -12.97 12.51 -20.91
CA THR A 51 -12.57 11.33 -21.67
C THR A 51 -12.12 10.23 -20.72
N GLN A 52 -12.39 8.99 -21.12
CA GLN A 52 -12.00 7.80 -20.34
C GLN A 52 -10.50 7.77 -20.03
N VAL A 53 -9.68 8.30 -20.96
CA VAL A 53 -8.23 8.33 -20.79
C VAL A 53 -7.84 9.16 -19.57
N LEU A 54 -8.44 10.34 -19.38
CA LEU A 54 -8.14 11.21 -18.25
C LEU A 54 -8.51 10.53 -16.93
N ILE A 55 -9.66 9.87 -16.88
CA ILE A 55 -10.13 9.16 -15.70
C ILE A 55 -9.18 8.01 -15.35
N ASN A 56 -8.71 7.26 -16.36
CA ASN A 56 -7.77 6.17 -16.13
C ASN A 56 -6.44 6.68 -15.57
N ILE A 57 -5.96 7.82 -16.08
CA ILE A 57 -4.73 8.44 -15.58
C ILE A 57 -4.91 8.84 -14.12
N LEU A 58 -6.04 9.43 -13.76
CA LEU A 58 -6.33 9.82 -12.38
C LEU A 58 -6.38 8.60 -11.44
N LYS A 59 -6.94 7.49 -11.90
CA LYS A 59 -6.97 6.26 -11.11
C LYS A 59 -5.56 5.72 -10.86
N ILE A 60 -4.71 5.73 -11.88
CA ILE A 60 -3.33 5.27 -11.75
C ILE A 60 -2.57 6.18 -10.77
N ILE A 61 -2.73 7.49 -10.88
CA ILE A 61 -2.09 8.44 -9.96
C ILE A 61 -2.55 8.19 -8.52
N THR A 62 -3.84 7.95 -8.33
CA THR A 62 -4.41 7.66 -7.01
C THR A 62 -3.76 6.42 -6.40
N ILE A 63 -3.63 5.35 -7.19
CA ILE A 63 -3.01 4.10 -6.73
C ILE A 63 -1.54 4.34 -6.36
N LEU A 64 -0.82 5.05 -7.20
CA LEU A 64 0.59 5.37 -6.94
C LEU A 64 0.75 6.15 -5.64
N LEU A 65 -0.06 7.18 -5.44
CA LEU A 65 0.00 7.98 -4.21
C LEU A 65 -0.42 7.18 -2.98
N SER A 66 -1.42 6.33 -3.13
CA SER A 66 -1.92 5.52 -2.00
C SER A 66 -0.89 4.54 -1.48
N ILE A 67 0.07 4.17 -2.32
CA ILE A 67 1.15 3.26 -1.94
C ILE A 67 2.40 4.05 -1.57
N PHE A 68 2.72 5.10 -2.32
CA PHE A 68 3.93 5.90 -2.13
C PHE A 68 3.95 6.58 -0.76
N ILE A 69 2.87 7.26 -0.39
CA ILE A 69 2.82 8.00 0.87
C ILE A 69 2.97 7.09 2.09
N PRO A 70 2.21 5.99 2.22
CA PRO A 70 2.40 5.09 3.35
C PRO A 70 3.79 4.47 3.41
N THR A 71 4.35 4.08 2.26
CA THR A 71 5.69 3.48 2.24
C THR A 71 6.77 4.51 2.55
N PHE A 72 6.56 5.77 2.17
CA PHE A 72 7.46 6.86 2.54
C PHE A 72 7.54 6.99 4.07
N ILE A 73 6.38 6.99 4.73
CA ILE A 73 6.31 7.07 6.19
C ILE A 73 6.94 5.82 6.82
N LEU A 74 6.67 4.65 6.24
CA LEU A 74 7.23 3.41 6.73
C LEU A 74 8.76 3.41 6.61
N GLY A 75 9.29 3.90 5.50
CA GLY A 75 10.73 4.02 5.30
C GLY A 75 11.37 4.97 6.30
N LYS A 76 10.71 6.06 6.63
CA LYS A 76 11.20 6.99 7.64
C LYS A 76 11.35 6.34 9.01
N LYS A 77 10.46 5.40 9.34
CA LYS A 77 10.48 4.72 10.63
C LYS A 77 11.34 3.46 10.63
N SER A 78 11.84 3.06 9.45
CA SER A 78 12.63 1.85 9.32
C SER A 78 14.07 2.08 9.76
N GLU A 79 14.64 1.08 10.44
CA GLU A 79 16.05 1.07 10.81
C GLU A 79 16.88 0.26 9.80
N ARG A 80 16.20 -0.44 8.88
CA ARG A 80 16.84 -1.29 7.89
C ARG A 80 16.85 -0.58 6.53
N LYS A 81 17.31 -1.32 5.51
CA LYS A 81 17.33 -0.82 4.14
C LYS A 81 15.90 -0.51 3.67
N GLY A 82 15.69 0.71 3.20
CA GLY A 82 14.36 1.17 2.83
C GLY A 82 13.69 0.35 1.75
N TYR A 83 14.48 -0.10 0.73
CA TYR A 83 13.89 -0.86 -0.37
C TYR A 83 13.32 -2.21 0.10
N LEU A 84 13.91 -2.82 1.12
CA LEU A 84 13.40 -4.07 1.68
C LEU A 84 12.04 -3.88 2.35
N GLU A 85 11.87 -2.78 3.06
CA GLU A 85 10.58 -2.48 3.71
C GLU A 85 9.49 -2.23 2.65
N GLY A 86 9.83 -1.49 1.61
CA GLY A 86 8.90 -1.24 0.51
C GLY A 86 8.55 -2.52 -0.23
N LEU A 87 9.54 -3.38 -0.46
CA LEU A 87 9.31 -4.65 -1.12
C LEU A 87 8.36 -5.53 -0.31
N LYS A 88 8.57 -5.62 1.00
CA LYS A 88 7.69 -6.38 1.89
C LYS A 88 6.27 -5.84 1.86
N TYR A 89 6.13 -4.53 1.97
CA TYR A 89 4.81 -3.90 1.96
C TYR A 89 4.11 -4.11 0.63
N GLY A 90 4.81 -3.92 -0.48
CA GLY A 90 4.26 -4.16 -1.81
C GLY A 90 3.83 -5.60 -2.01
N ALA A 91 4.64 -6.55 -1.54
CA ALA A 91 4.29 -7.97 -1.63
C ALA A 91 3.02 -8.29 -0.84
N ILE A 92 2.88 -7.70 0.36
CA ILE A 92 1.67 -7.89 1.17
C ILE A 92 0.43 -7.36 0.42
N LEU A 93 0.55 -6.18 -0.18
CA LEU A 93 -0.54 -5.59 -0.95
C LEU A 93 -0.92 -6.44 -2.16
N ILE A 94 0.08 -7.00 -2.86
CA ILE A 94 -0.17 -7.87 -4.01
C ILE A 94 -0.92 -9.13 -3.56
N VAL A 95 -0.48 -9.75 -2.47
CA VAL A 95 -1.14 -10.96 -1.94
C VAL A 95 -2.59 -10.64 -1.58
N LEU A 96 -2.83 -9.50 -0.92
CA LEU A 96 -4.19 -9.09 -0.58
C LEU A 96 -5.03 -8.85 -1.83
N SER A 97 -4.45 -8.22 -2.85
CA SER A 97 -5.15 -8.00 -4.12
C SER A 97 -5.51 -9.31 -4.80
N LEU A 98 -4.60 -10.29 -4.79
CA LEU A 98 -4.87 -11.61 -5.35
C LEU A 98 -6.01 -12.31 -4.62
N ILE A 99 -6.01 -12.24 -3.28
CA ILE A 99 -7.07 -12.83 -2.47
C ILE A 99 -8.42 -12.19 -2.82
N LEU A 100 -8.46 -10.87 -2.92
CA LEU A 100 -9.68 -10.16 -3.29
C LEU A 100 -10.16 -10.54 -4.70
N ASN A 101 -9.24 -10.66 -5.65
CA ASN A 101 -9.58 -11.08 -7.00
C ASN A 101 -10.20 -12.48 -7.03
N ILE A 102 -9.69 -13.40 -6.22
CA ILE A 102 -10.23 -14.75 -6.11
C ILE A 102 -11.63 -14.70 -5.49
N ILE A 103 -11.80 -13.93 -4.42
CA ILE A 103 -13.10 -13.81 -3.73
C ILE A 103 -14.17 -13.23 -4.65
N PHE A 104 -13.84 -12.19 -5.40
CA PHE A 104 -14.78 -11.52 -6.30
C PHE A 104 -14.86 -12.17 -7.68
N LYS A 105 -14.09 -13.23 -7.91
CA LYS A 105 -14.08 -14.00 -9.18
C LYS A 105 -13.78 -13.11 -10.39
N THR A 106 -12.88 -12.15 -10.21
CA THR A 106 -12.47 -11.32 -11.35
C THR A 106 -11.52 -12.10 -12.26
N LYS A 107 -11.60 -11.79 -13.55
CA LYS A 107 -10.75 -12.47 -14.54
C LYS A 107 -9.33 -11.92 -14.47
N PHE A 108 -8.35 -12.84 -14.52
CA PHE A 108 -6.95 -12.44 -14.64
C PHE A 108 -6.65 -11.97 -16.05
N SER A 109 -6.09 -10.77 -16.15
CA SER A 109 -5.64 -10.22 -17.42
C SER A 109 -4.19 -9.74 -17.27
N PHE A 110 -3.52 -9.47 -18.39
CA PHE A 110 -2.16 -8.93 -18.35
C PHE A 110 -2.11 -7.58 -17.66
N ASP A 111 -3.20 -6.83 -17.68
CA ASP A 111 -3.27 -5.53 -17.03
C ASP A 111 -3.02 -5.64 -15.52
N ILE A 112 -3.47 -6.73 -14.90
CA ILE A 112 -3.28 -6.97 -13.46
C ILE A 112 -1.79 -7.08 -13.14
N ILE A 113 -1.02 -7.77 -14.00
CA ILE A 113 0.43 -7.92 -13.82
C ILE A 113 1.11 -6.56 -13.87
N ILE A 114 0.72 -5.71 -14.81
CA ILE A 114 1.26 -4.36 -14.93
C ILE A 114 0.99 -3.55 -13.66
N TYR A 115 -0.23 -3.63 -13.13
CA TYR A 115 -0.58 -2.95 -11.88
C TYR A 115 0.25 -3.45 -10.70
N PHE A 116 0.50 -4.75 -10.63
CA PHE A 116 1.32 -5.31 -9.56
C PHE A 116 2.76 -4.79 -9.63
N VAL A 117 3.34 -4.72 -10.84
CA VAL A 117 4.68 -4.18 -11.03
C VAL A 117 4.73 -2.71 -10.60
N ILE A 118 3.74 -1.92 -10.99
CA ILE A 118 3.64 -0.51 -10.62
C ILE A 118 3.55 -0.37 -9.08
N MET A 119 2.76 -1.22 -8.44
CA MET A 119 2.62 -1.21 -6.98
C MET A 119 3.94 -1.50 -6.28
N LEU A 120 4.67 -2.52 -6.74
CA LEU A 120 5.97 -2.87 -6.15
C LEU A 120 6.98 -1.74 -6.32
N VAL A 121 7.10 -1.19 -7.52
CA VAL A 121 8.04 -0.12 -7.81
C VAL A 121 7.71 1.11 -6.97
N SER A 122 6.44 1.47 -6.90
CA SER A 122 5.99 2.62 -6.11
C SER A 122 6.31 2.43 -4.62
N ALA A 123 6.07 1.23 -4.09
CA ALA A 123 6.35 0.91 -2.69
C ALA A 123 7.84 1.01 -2.39
N MET A 124 8.66 0.46 -3.28
CA MET A 124 10.12 0.49 -3.10
C MET A 124 10.65 1.93 -3.15
N LEU A 125 10.22 2.70 -4.14
CA LEU A 125 10.65 4.09 -4.28
C LEU A 125 10.21 4.93 -3.08
N GLY A 126 8.98 4.75 -2.62
CA GLY A 126 8.48 5.47 -1.46
C GLY A 126 9.31 5.23 -0.21
N SER A 127 9.58 3.96 0.08
CA SER A 127 10.35 3.61 1.27
C SER A 127 11.81 4.02 1.15
N MET A 128 12.40 3.94 -0.05
CA MET A 128 13.77 4.40 -0.27
C MET A 128 13.90 5.90 -0.03
N MET A 129 12.96 6.68 -0.53
CA MET A 129 12.94 8.12 -0.29
C MET A 129 12.72 8.44 1.18
N GLY A 130 11.85 7.67 1.83
CA GLY A 130 11.58 7.87 3.26
C GLY A 130 12.82 7.67 4.11
N ILE A 131 13.59 6.62 3.85
CA ILE A 131 14.80 6.35 4.62
C ILE A 131 15.90 7.38 4.34
N ASN A 132 15.96 7.89 3.10
CA ASN A 132 16.89 8.96 2.76
C ASN A 132 16.58 10.25 3.52
N PHE A 133 15.30 10.58 3.66
CA PHE A 133 14.88 11.73 4.45
C PHE A 133 15.25 11.57 5.93
N LYS A 134 15.17 10.36 6.45
CA LYS A 134 15.59 10.07 7.81
C LYS A 134 17.08 10.32 8.01
N LYS A 135 17.90 9.90 7.04
CA LYS A 135 19.36 10.05 7.12
C LYS A 135 19.81 11.51 7.05
N ASN A 136 19.04 12.36 6.36
CA ASN A 136 19.40 13.78 6.19
C ASN A 136 19.04 14.63 7.41
N LYS A 137 18.40 14.04 8.40
CA LYS A 137 18.14 14.68 9.67
C LYS A 137 19.06 14.11 10.74
#